data_4ff3b334cdd8b2a272022927d6aaee2f
#
_entry.id   4ff3b334cdd8b2a272022927d6aaee2f
#
_cell.length_a   1.000
_cell.length_b   1.000
_cell.length_c   1.000
_cell.angle_alpha   90.00
_cell.angle_beta   90.00
_cell.angle_gamma   90.00
#
_symmetry.space_group_name_H-M   'P 1'
#
loop_
_entity.id
_entity.type
_entity.pdbx_description
1 polymer ?
#
loop_
_entity_poly.entity_id
_entity_poly.type
_entity_poly.pdbx_seq_one_letter_code
_entity_poly.pdbx_strand_id
1 'polypeptide(L)'
;MIRVGIDLGADKIRLVMENEGLLFDEACMVALDQKDNVLAIGDEAKEMKESLDQKIRVISPLSQNKIDFDALHALLEQLIYDYKVFRMFKKTVLLFSYPMALNRQQREELKQHLLEFGAYRVYFEQEIWVAAIGAQLNLFIPVASCVLNLGSSNCDIAVFSNGQMQRSSQYKVAGRHVNLLIQKWLRQSCH
;
A
#
# COMPACT_ATOMS: atom_id res chain seq x y z
N MET A 1 -5.54 -21.98 9.03
CA MET A 1 -5.91 -20.75 8.30
C MET A 1 -4.72 -19.83 8.37
N ILE A 2 -4.35 -19.19 7.27
CA ILE A 2 -3.26 -18.20 7.20
C ILE A 2 -3.90 -16.82 7.21
N ARG A 3 -3.37 -15.87 7.99
CA ARG A 3 -3.80 -14.48 8.00
C ARG A 3 -2.65 -13.60 7.53
N VAL A 4 -2.95 -12.74 6.58
CA VAL A 4 -1.96 -11.87 5.95
C VAL A 4 -2.50 -10.45 5.92
N GLY A 5 -1.70 -9.50 6.37
CA GLY A 5 -1.92 -8.07 6.22
C GLY A 5 -1.08 -7.52 5.07
N ILE A 6 -1.71 -6.74 4.21
CA ILE A 6 -1.04 -6.00 3.14
C ILE A 6 -1.33 -4.52 3.34
N ASP A 7 -0.27 -3.73 3.57
CA ASP A 7 -0.36 -2.28 3.63
C ASP A 7 -0.03 -1.71 2.26
N LEU A 8 -1.04 -1.19 1.60
CA LEU A 8 -0.96 -0.72 0.21
C LEU A 8 -0.77 0.79 0.17
N GLY A 9 0.47 1.23 0.32
CA GLY A 9 0.84 2.63 0.25
C GLY A 9 1.36 3.06 -1.14
N ALA A 10 1.35 4.36 -1.41
CA ALA A 10 1.74 4.91 -2.71
C ALA A 10 3.26 4.82 -3.00
N ASP A 11 4.10 4.81 -1.98
CA ASP A 11 5.55 4.69 -2.11
C ASP A 11 6.07 3.33 -1.67
N LYS A 12 5.43 2.73 -0.69
CA LYS A 12 5.81 1.43 -0.14
C LYS A 12 4.61 0.50 -0.06
N ILE A 13 4.86 -0.78 -0.24
CA ILE A 13 3.93 -1.86 0.04
C ILE A 13 4.56 -2.76 1.11
N ARG A 14 3.76 -3.20 2.08
CA ARG A 14 4.22 -4.12 3.13
C ARG A 14 3.36 -5.35 3.17
N LEU A 15 3.99 -6.48 3.43
CA LEU A 15 3.33 -7.75 3.63
C LEU A 15 3.72 -8.31 4.99
N VAL A 16 2.73 -8.57 5.82
CA VAL A 16 2.88 -9.16 7.15
C VAL A 16 2.10 -10.46 7.19
N MET A 17 2.72 -11.53 7.65
CA MET A 17 2.06 -12.82 7.83
C MET A 17 2.00 -13.19 9.30
N GLU A 18 0.83 -13.65 9.77
CA GLU A 18 0.65 -14.10 11.14
C GLU A 18 1.66 -15.20 11.49
N ASN A 19 2.36 -15.03 12.60
CA ASN A 19 3.43 -15.89 13.14
C ASN A 19 4.76 -15.87 12.34
N GLU A 20 4.84 -15.19 11.22
CA GLU A 20 6.08 -15.02 10.44
C GLU A 20 6.60 -13.56 10.49
N GLY A 21 5.73 -12.61 10.83
CA GLY A 21 6.07 -11.20 10.96
C GLY A 21 6.05 -10.45 9.64
N LEU A 22 6.86 -9.39 9.55
CA LEU A 22 7.03 -8.56 8.37
C LEU A 22 7.93 -9.31 7.36
N LEU A 23 7.38 -9.62 6.19
CA LEU A 23 8.06 -10.37 5.15
C LEU A 23 8.54 -9.47 4.00
N PHE A 24 7.84 -8.36 3.75
CA PHE A 24 8.17 -7.42 2.68
C PHE A 24 7.89 -6.00 3.14
N ASP A 25 8.82 -5.06 2.93
CA ASP A 25 8.69 -3.61 3.19
C ASP A 25 9.52 -2.83 2.18
N GLU A 26 9.04 -2.73 0.95
CA GLU A 26 9.78 -2.17 -0.16
C GLU A 26 8.93 -1.20 -0.99
N ALA A 27 9.51 -0.64 -2.05
CA ALA A 27 8.84 0.26 -2.96
C ALA A 27 7.58 -0.38 -3.57
N CYS A 28 6.50 0.38 -3.67
CA CYS A 28 5.30 -0.04 -4.40
C CYS A 28 5.54 0.15 -5.90
N MET A 29 6.39 -0.71 -6.47
CA MET A 29 6.82 -0.67 -7.88
C MET A 29 6.91 -2.06 -8.47
N VAL A 30 6.66 -2.16 -9.78
CA VAL A 30 6.84 -3.35 -10.59
C VAL A 30 7.57 -3.00 -11.88
N ALA A 31 8.53 -3.82 -12.25
CA ALA A 31 9.23 -3.76 -13.52
C ALA A 31 8.70 -4.84 -14.46
N LEU A 32 8.30 -4.44 -15.66
CA LEU A 32 7.72 -5.31 -16.68
C LEU A 32 8.58 -5.28 -17.95
N ASP A 33 8.65 -6.41 -18.65
CA ASP A 33 9.21 -6.47 -19.99
C ASP A 33 8.18 -5.96 -21.05
N GLN A 34 8.56 -6.04 -22.33
CA GLN A 34 7.70 -5.65 -23.46
C GLN A 34 6.48 -6.56 -23.66
N LYS A 35 6.43 -7.71 -22.99
CA LYS A 35 5.33 -8.70 -23.04
C LYS A 35 4.52 -8.72 -21.76
N ASP A 36 4.73 -7.72 -20.89
CA ASP A 36 4.08 -7.59 -19.58
C ASP A 36 4.47 -8.69 -18.56
N ASN A 37 5.57 -9.42 -18.80
CA ASN A 37 6.09 -10.31 -17.77
C ASN A 37 6.77 -9.51 -16.67
N VAL A 38 6.55 -9.92 -15.41
CA VAL A 38 7.20 -9.31 -14.24
C VAL A 38 8.68 -9.69 -14.24
N LEU A 39 9.54 -8.69 -14.24
CA LEU A 39 10.99 -8.82 -14.11
C LEU A 39 11.45 -8.68 -12.66
N ALA A 40 10.87 -7.72 -11.94
CA ALA A 40 11.16 -7.44 -10.54
C ALA A 40 10.00 -6.70 -9.87
N ILE A 41 9.97 -6.74 -8.54
CA ILE A 41 9.07 -5.95 -7.70
C ILE A 41 9.87 -5.24 -6.61
N GLY A 42 9.26 -4.26 -5.95
CA GLY A 42 9.85 -3.62 -4.78
C GLY A 42 11.02 -2.70 -5.12
N ASP A 43 12.03 -2.75 -4.29
CA ASP A 43 13.23 -1.92 -4.41
C ASP A 43 14.08 -2.32 -5.62
N GLU A 44 14.11 -3.60 -5.99
CA GLU A 44 14.77 -4.06 -7.22
C GLU A 44 14.14 -3.43 -8.47
N ALA A 45 12.81 -3.41 -8.55
CA ALA A 45 12.10 -2.71 -9.63
C ALA A 45 12.39 -1.21 -9.63
N LYS A 46 12.53 -0.60 -8.45
CA LYS A 46 12.88 0.82 -8.32
C LYS A 46 14.28 1.12 -8.86
N GLU A 47 15.26 0.26 -8.60
CA GLU A 47 16.62 0.38 -9.14
C GLU A 47 16.64 0.28 -10.66
N MET A 48 15.80 -0.59 -11.24
CA MET A 48 15.66 -0.71 -12.70
C MET A 48 15.13 0.57 -13.37
N LYS A 49 14.49 1.48 -12.64
CA LYS A 49 14.02 2.77 -13.16
C LYS A 49 15.17 3.66 -13.66
N GLU A 50 16.36 3.49 -13.12
CA GLU A 50 17.55 4.22 -13.52
C GLU A 50 18.27 3.56 -14.70
N SER A 51 17.81 2.37 -15.12
CA SER A 51 18.36 1.66 -16.28
C SER A 51 18.05 2.41 -17.57
N LEU A 52 19.03 2.46 -18.47
CA LEU A 52 18.88 3.00 -19.83
C LEU A 52 18.18 2.02 -20.79
N ASP A 53 17.81 0.82 -20.33
CA ASP A 53 17.13 -0.17 -21.17
C ASP A 53 15.67 0.21 -21.41
N GLN A 54 15.40 0.72 -22.62
CA GLN A 54 14.06 1.12 -23.07
C GLN A 54 13.05 -0.06 -23.17
N LYS A 55 13.51 -1.30 -22.98
CA LYS A 55 12.65 -2.49 -23.01
C LYS A 55 11.99 -2.78 -21.67
N ILE A 56 12.44 -2.12 -20.62
CA ILE A 56 11.91 -2.27 -19.26
C ILE A 56 10.99 -1.12 -18.93
N ARG A 57 9.77 -1.42 -18.47
CA ARG A 57 8.81 -0.44 -17.97
C ARG A 57 8.69 -0.58 -16.46
N VAL A 58 9.09 0.45 -15.72
CA VAL A 58 8.94 0.50 -14.26
C VAL A 58 7.73 1.36 -13.91
N ILE A 59 6.76 0.75 -13.25
CA ILE A 59 5.46 1.33 -12.95
C ILE A 59 5.27 1.38 -11.44
N SER A 60 4.79 2.52 -10.92
CA SER A 60 4.24 2.65 -9.57
C SER A 60 2.71 2.56 -9.69
N PRO A 61 2.08 1.44 -9.27
CA PRO A 61 0.65 1.20 -9.48
C PRO A 61 -0.25 2.24 -8.83
N LEU A 62 0.23 2.88 -7.76
CA LEU A 62 -0.50 3.90 -7.00
C LEU A 62 0.14 5.28 -7.18
N SER A 63 0.15 5.80 -8.40
CA SER A 63 0.67 7.16 -8.65
C SER A 63 -0.43 8.22 -8.54
N GLN A 64 -0.11 9.32 -7.84
CA GLN A 64 -0.78 10.65 -7.77
C GLN A 64 -2.26 10.79 -8.19
N ASN A 65 -3.17 9.87 -7.94
CA ASN A 65 -4.62 9.83 -8.27
C ASN A 65 -5.01 8.86 -9.40
N LYS A 66 -4.11 8.08 -9.92
CA LYS A 66 -4.44 6.96 -10.82
C LYS A 66 -3.96 5.66 -10.22
N ILE A 67 -4.81 4.65 -10.31
CA ILE A 67 -4.45 3.28 -10.03
C ILE A 67 -4.28 2.60 -11.38
N ASP A 68 -3.10 2.06 -11.59
CA ASP A 68 -2.83 1.14 -12.69
C ASP A 68 -3.14 -0.28 -12.18
N PHE A 69 -4.32 -0.79 -12.53
CA PHE A 69 -4.78 -2.08 -12.03
C PHE A 69 -3.96 -3.24 -12.58
N ASP A 70 -3.54 -3.20 -13.83
CA ASP A 70 -2.73 -4.26 -14.43
C ASP A 70 -1.39 -4.36 -13.71
N ALA A 71 -0.74 -3.23 -13.47
CA ALA A 71 0.51 -3.17 -12.72
C ALA A 71 0.31 -3.57 -11.24
N LEU A 72 -0.83 -3.21 -10.62
CA LEU A 72 -1.15 -3.59 -9.24
C LEU A 72 -1.38 -5.10 -9.12
N HIS A 73 -2.11 -5.69 -10.05
CA HIS A 73 -2.34 -7.13 -10.09
C HIS A 73 -1.01 -7.86 -10.26
N ALA A 74 -0.19 -7.47 -11.24
CA ALA A 74 1.13 -8.07 -11.47
C ALA A 74 2.03 -8.01 -10.23
N LEU A 75 2.08 -6.85 -9.54
CA LEU A 75 2.81 -6.69 -8.28
C LEU A 75 2.29 -7.63 -7.19
N LEU A 76 0.97 -7.68 -6.98
CA LEU A 76 0.37 -8.49 -5.91
C LEU A 76 0.49 -9.99 -6.19
N GLU A 77 0.30 -10.42 -7.43
CA GLU A 77 0.46 -11.82 -7.83
C GLU A 77 1.89 -12.29 -7.60
N GLN A 78 2.89 -11.50 -8.03
CA GLN A 78 4.30 -11.80 -7.82
C GLN A 78 4.62 -11.87 -6.32
N LEU A 79 4.17 -10.89 -5.54
CA LEU A 79 4.36 -10.85 -4.08
C LEU A 79 3.74 -12.08 -3.38
N ILE A 80 2.52 -12.46 -3.76
CA ILE A 80 1.82 -13.63 -3.25
C ILE A 80 2.58 -14.91 -3.59
N TYR A 81 3.13 -15.00 -4.80
CA TYR A 81 3.90 -16.14 -5.27
C TYR A 81 5.23 -16.28 -4.53
N ASP A 82 6.02 -15.22 -4.48
CA ASP A 82 7.38 -15.22 -3.88
C ASP A 82 7.35 -15.57 -2.40
N TYR A 83 6.38 -15.04 -1.67
CA TYR A 83 6.23 -15.28 -0.22
C TYR A 83 5.32 -16.46 0.12
N LYS A 84 4.88 -17.22 -0.89
CA LYS A 84 4.04 -18.43 -0.69
C LYS A 84 2.84 -18.16 0.21
N VAL A 85 2.17 -17.01 -0.05
CA VAL A 85 1.01 -16.56 0.72
C VAL A 85 -0.14 -17.57 0.62
N PHE A 86 -0.32 -18.17 -0.56
CA PHE A 86 -1.28 -19.24 -0.75
C PHE A 86 -0.56 -20.60 -0.67
N ARG A 87 -0.99 -21.41 0.28
CA ARG A 87 -0.39 -22.73 0.54
C ARG A 87 -1.44 -23.82 0.32
N MET A 88 -1.03 -24.93 -0.27
CA MET A 88 -1.91 -26.08 -0.53
C MET A 88 -2.60 -26.53 0.76
N PHE A 89 -3.90 -26.77 0.67
CA PHE A 89 -4.77 -27.18 1.79
C PHE A 89 -4.94 -26.15 2.93
N LYS A 90 -4.47 -24.93 2.79
CA LYS A 90 -4.66 -23.87 3.79
C LYS A 90 -5.50 -22.73 3.20
N LYS A 91 -6.52 -22.31 3.94
CA LYS A 91 -7.32 -21.13 3.59
C LYS A 91 -6.57 -19.89 4.02
N THR A 92 -6.37 -18.95 3.08
CA THR A 92 -5.71 -17.66 3.36
C THR A 92 -6.74 -16.55 3.39
N VAL A 93 -6.67 -15.74 4.44
CA VAL A 93 -7.45 -14.52 4.62
C VAL A 93 -6.53 -13.33 4.46
N LEU A 94 -6.86 -12.41 3.56
CA LEU A 94 -6.14 -11.18 3.31
C LEU A 94 -6.86 -10.00 3.97
N LEU A 95 -6.12 -9.14 4.63
CA LEU A 95 -6.55 -7.82 5.09
C LEU A 95 -5.71 -6.76 4.39
N PHE A 96 -6.34 -5.93 3.60
CA PHE A 96 -5.70 -4.77 2.98
C PHE A 96 -5.93 -3.51 3.81
N SER A 97 -4.84 -2.86 4.22
CA SER A 97 -4.81 -1.47 4.58
C SER A 97 -4.76 -0.65 3.28
N TYR A 98 -5.71 0.24 3.07
CA TYR A 98 -5.80 1.00 1.83
C TYR A 98 -5.93 2.51 2.08
N PRO A 99 -5.33 3.35 1.20
CA PRO A 99 -5.49 4.79 1.26
C PRO A 99 -6.94 5.21 0.96
N MET A 100 -7.41 6.27 1.57
CA MET A 100 -8.79 6.79 1.38
C MET A 100 -9.13 7.09 -0.10
N ALA A 101 -8.11 7.23 -0.97
CA ALA A 101 -8.29 7.45 -2.40
C ALA A 101 -8.90 6.25 -3.17
N LEU A 102 -8.81 5.03 -2.64
CA LEU A 102 -9.44 3.84 -3.26
C LEU A 102 -10.95 3.89 -3.04
N ASN A 103 -11.71 4.06 -4.12
CA ASN A 103 -13.17 4.05 -4.07
C ASN A 103 -13.72 2.63 -3.91
N ARG A 104 -15.05 2.54 -3.68
CA ARG A 104 -15.73 1.24 -3.43
C ARG A 104 -15.61 0.29 -4.63
N GLN A 105 -15.76 0.79 -5.85
CA GLN A 105 -15.71 -0.04 -7.07
C GLN A 105 -14.32 -0.63 -7.26
N GLN A 106 -13.29 0.17 -7.07
CA GLN A 106 -11.89 -0.26 -7.16
C GLN A 106 -11.53 -1.33 -6.14
N ARG A 107 -12.05 -1.19 -4.90
CA ARG A 107 -11.85 -2.24 -3.87
C ARG A 107 -12.57 -3.54 -4.22
N GLU A 108 -13.75 -3.46 -4.79
CA GLU A 108 -14.50 -4.66 -5.19
C GLU A 108 -13.83 -5.37 -6.36
N GLU A 109 -13.30 -4.65 -7.34
CA GLU A 109 -12.51 -5.18 -8.46
C GLU A 109 -11.26 -5.89 -7.95
N LEU A 110 -10.47 -5.24 -7.09
CA LEU A 110 -9.29 -5.86 -6.48
C LEU A 110 -9.64 -7.09 -5.64
N LYS A 111 -10.76 -7.05 -4.91
CA LYS A 111 -11.24 -8.19 -4.13
C LYS A 111 -11.57 -9.39 -5.00
N GLN A 112 -12.30 -9.16 -6.09
CA GLN A 112 -12.65 -10.23 -7.03
C GLN A 112 -11.40 -10.86 -7.63
N HIS A 113 -10.47 -10.06 -8.11
CA HIS A 113 -9.19 -10.54 -8.63
C HIS A 113 -8.45 -11.44 -7.62
N LEU A 114 -8.34 -11.00 -6.37
CA LEU A 114 -7.64 -11.76 -5.32
C LEU A 114 -8.38 -13.05 -4.90
N LEU A 115 -9.72 -13.06 -4.95
CA LEU A 115 -10.52 -14.26 -4.72
C LEU A 115 -10.31 -15.29 -5.85
N GLU A 116 -10.30 -14.83 -7.10
CA GLU A 116 -10.03 -15.67 -8.29
C GLU A 116 -8.60 -16.20 -8.26
N PHE A 117 -7.64 -15.39 -7.79
CA PHE A 117 -6.23 -15.79 -7.65
C PHE A 117 -5.97 -16.80 -6.53
N GLY A 118 -6.94 -16.99 -5.60
CA GLY A 118 -6.89 -18.06 -4.60
C GLY A 118 -7.09 -17.65 -3.15
N ALA A 119 -7.39 -16.39 -2.85
CA ALA A 119 -7.73 -15.97 -1.51
C ALA A 119 -9.06 -16.61 -1.05
N TYR A 120 -9.12 -17.06 0.21
CA TYR A 120 -10.36 -17.56 0.79
C TYR A 120 -11.31 -16.43 1.18
N ARG A 121 -10.75 -15.31 1.70
CA ARG A 121 -11.48 -14.07 2.02
C ARG A 121 -10.54 -12.88 1.89
N VAL A 122 -11.11 -11.75 1.47
CA VAL A 122 -10.41 -10.47 1.37
C VAL A 122 -11.20 -9.41 2.11
N TYR A 123 -10.54 -8.70 2.98
CA TYR A 123 -11.06 -7.57 3.74
C TYR A 123 -10.27 -6.31 3.41
N PHE A 124 -10.96 -5.17 3.45
CA PHE A 124 -10.35 -3.86 3.28
C PHE A 124 -10.64 -3.01 4.49
N GLU A 125 -9.60 -2.34 5.02
CA GLU A 125 -9.75 -1.36 6.08
C GLU A 125 -8.98 -0.09 5.74
N GLN A 126 -9.50 1.05 6.13
CA GLN A 126 -8.83 2.33 5.90
C GLN A 126 -7.51 2.39 6.66
N GLU A 127 -6.46 2.88 6.00
CA GLU A 127 -5.11 2.98 6.54
C GLU A 127 -5.08 3.68 7.91
N ILE A 128 -5.87 4.75 8.09
CA ILE A 128 -5.92 5.51 9.35
C ILE A 128 -6.51 4.71 10.52
N TRP A 129 -7.43 3.76 10.27
CA TRP A 129 -7.91 2.82 11.27
C TRP A 129 -6.83 1.84 11.69
N VAL A 130 -6.14 1.26 10.70
CA VAL A 130 -5.07 0.31 10.92
C VAL A 130 -3.91 0.98 11.67
N ALA A 131 -3.57 2.22 11.28
CA ALA A 131 -2.56 3.04 11.97
C ALA A 131 -2.92 3.31 13.43
N ALA A 132 -4.17 3.68 13.70
CA ALA A 132 -4.65 3.91 15.06
C ALA A 132 -4.57 2.66 15.95
N ILE A 133 -4.95 1.50 15.40
CA ILE A 133 -4.85 0.21 16.10
C ILE A 133 -3.37 -0.16 16.30
N GLY A 134 -2.53 0.02 15.27
CA GLY A 134 -1.10 -0.23 15.34
C GLY A 134 -0.38 0.63 16.39
N ALA A 135 -0.85 1.87 16.61
CA ALA A 135 -0.40 2.75 17.68
C ALA A 135 -0.97 2.37 19.07
N GLN A 136 -1.66 1.25 19.18
CA GLN A 136 -2.27 0.74 20.41
C GLN A 136 -3.29 1.70 21.05
N LEU A 137 -3.95 2.54 20.25
CA LEU A 137 -5.00 3.43 20.76
C LEU A 137 -6.25 2.62 21.09
N ASN A 138 -6.83 2.88 22.27
CA ASN A 138 -8.13 2.31 22.61
C ASN A 138 -9.25 3.16 22.00
N LEU A 139 -9.68 2.79 20.81
CA LEU A 139 -10.68 3.52 20.04
C LEU A 139 -12.11 3.34 20.55
N PHE A 140 -12.35 2.38 21.46
CA PHE A 140 -13.68 2.01 21.94
C PHE A 140 -14.14 2.75 23.19
N ILE A 141 -13.27 3.55 23.80
CA ILE A 141 -13.62 4.39 24.96
C ILE A 141 -14.30 5.68 24.52
N PRO A 142 -15.07 6.35 25.44
CA PRO A 142 -15.75 7.62 25.12
C PRO A 142 -14.81 8.83 25.02
N VAL A 143 -13.51 8.64 25.22
CA VAL A 143 -12.52 9.70 25.08
C VAL A 143 -12.12 9.81 23.62
N ALA A 144 -12.16 11.04 23.08
CA ALA A 144 -11.76 11.29 21.70
C ALA A 144 -10.23 11.16 21.53
N SER A 145 -9.83 10.36 20.56
CA SER A 145 -8.43 10.22 20.11
C SER A 145 -8.28 10.81 18.71
N CYS A 146 -7.32 11.71 18.54
CA CYS A 146 -6.96 12.26 17.22
C CYS A 146 -5.76 11.52 16.67
N VAL A 147 -5.86 11.04 15.44
CA VAL A 147 -4.80 10.34 14.72
C VAL A 147 -4.40 11.15 13.50
N LEU A 148 -3.12 11.38 13.34
CA LEU A 148 -2.50 11.95 12.16
C LEU A 148 -1.66 10.86 11.49
N ASN A 149 -2.04 10.47 10.27
CA ASN A 149 -1.28 9.54 9.44
C ASN A 149 -0.60 10.32 8.31
N LEU A 150 0.71 10.49 8.40
CA LEU A 150 1.51 11.22 7.42
C LEU A 150 2.15 10.23 6.44
N GLY A 151 1.50 10.02 5.31
CA GLY A 151 2.00 9.19 4.23
C GLY A 151 2.96 9.93 3.29
N SER A 152 3.24 9.32 2.15
CA SER A 152 4.06 9.92 1.10
C SER A 152 3.29 10.90 0.23
N SER A 153 2.08 10.52 -0.19
CA SER A 153 1.22 11.30 -1.10
C SER A 153 0.11 12.05 -0.38
N ASN A 154 -0.38 11.53 0.73
CA ASN A 154 -1.49 12.07 1.49
C ASN A 154 -1.16 12.14 2.98
N CYS A 155 -1.80 13.07 3.66
CA CYS A 155 -1.87 13.18 5.10
C CYS A 155 -3.33 13.03 5.52
N ASP A 156 -3.64 12.02 6.31
CA ASP A 156 -4.97 11.74 6.81
C ASP A 156 -5.05 12.11 8.28
N ILE A 157 -6.14 12.79 8.67
CA ILE A 157 -6.44 13.14 10.05
C ILE A 157 -7.81 12.56 10.38
N ALA A 158 -7.91 11.86 11.50
CA ALA A 158 -9.21 11.36 11.98
C ALA A 158 -9.34 11.47 13.49
N VAL A 159 -10.58 11.66 13.95
CA VAL A 159 -10.97 11.63 15.35
C VAL A 159 -11.85 10.42 15.59
N PHE A 160 -11.46 9.62 16.58
CA PHE A 160 -12.13 8.40 16.98
C PHE A 160 -12.66 8.50 18.41
N SER A 161 -13.86 7.98 18.65
CA SER A 161 -14.41 7.73 19.98
C SER A 161 -15.55 6.71 19.90
N ASN A 162 -15.79 5.96 20.97
CA ASN A 162 -16.85 4.95 21.07
C ASN A 162 -16.84 3.93 19.91
N GLY A 163 -15.66 3.52 19.42
CA GLY A 163 -15.53 2.58 18.32
C GLY A 163 -15.96 3.12 16.95
N GLN A 164 -16.01 4.44 16.78
CA GLN A 164 -16.43 5.09 15.55
C GLN A 164 -15.46 6.19 15.14
N MET A 165 -15.27 6.36 13.83
CA MET A 165 -14.61 7.53 13.27
C MET A 165 -15.63 8.67 13.24
N GLN A 166 -15.45 9.66 14.10
CA GLN A 166 -16.37 10.80 14.25
C GLN A 166 -16.19 11.82 13.12
N ARG A 167 -14.93 12.07 12.74
CA ARG A 167 -14.57 12.97 11.64
C ARG A 167 -13.26 12.51 11.01
N SER A 168 -13.11 12.79 9.72
CA SER A 168 -11.85 12.61 9.02
C SER A 168 -11.65 13.69 7.95
N SER A 169 -10.40 13.97 7.64
CA SER A 169 -9.99 14.86 6.55
C SER A 169 -8.72 14.32 5.92
N GLN A 170 -8.58 14.55 4.62
CA GLN A 170 -7.40 14.16 3.86
C GLN A 170 -6.79 15.40 3.19
N TYR A 171 -5.48 15.49 3.24
CA TYR A 171 -4.70 16.55 2.63
C TYR A 171 -3.66 15.97 1.68
N LYS A 172 -3.44 16.63 0.54
CA LYS A 172 -2.43 16.23 -0.46
C LYS A 172 -1.02 16.76 -0.15
N VAL A 173 -0.84 17.41 0.99
CA VAL A 173 0.47 17.87 1.47
C VAL A 173 1.05 16.79 2.37
N ALA A 174 2.08 16.09 1.90
CA ALA A 174 2.64 14.92 2.57
C ALA A 174 4.15 14.79 2.27
N GLY A 175 4.74 13.64 2.55
CA GLY A 175 6.20 13.43 2.47
C GLY A 175 6.83 13.81 1.14
N ARG A 176 6.20 13.47 0.00
CA ARG A 176 6.69 13.88 -1.33
C ARG A 176 6.74 15.40 -1.51
N HIS A 177 5.77 16.12 -0.95
CA HIS A 177 5.77 17.57 -1.01
C HIS A 177 6.92 18.17 -0.20
N VAL A 178 7.18 17.63 0.99
CA VAL A 178 8.32 18.03 1.82
C VAL A 178 9.63 17.76 1.08
N ASN A 179 9.80 16.60 0.47
CA ASN A 179 10.98 16.26 -0.32
C ASN A 179 11.22 17.25 -1.48
N LEU A 180 10.15 17.63 -2.19
CA LEU A 180 10.25 18.63 -3.27
C LEU A 180 10.68 20.02 -2.75
N LEU A 181 10.18 20.43 -1.60
CA LEU A 181 10.60 21.69 -0.96
C LEU A 181 12.07 21.66 -0.55
N ILE A 182 12.53 20.55 0.03
CA ILE A 182 13.95 20.36 0.39
C ILE A 182 14.83 20.39 -0.86
N GLN A 183 14.46 19.69 -1.92
CA GLN A 183 15.20 19.70 -3.20
C GLN A 183 15.27 21.11 -3.79
N LYS A 184 14.16 21.86 -3.77
CA LYS A 184 14.12 23.24 -4.26
C LYS A 184 15.05 24.15 -3.43
N TRP A 185 15.00 24.00 -2.12
CA TRP A 185 15.87 24.77 -1.22
C TRP A 185 17.35 24.46 -1.47
N LEU A 186 17.74 23.19 -1.57
CA LEU A 186 19.12 22.78 -1.86
C LEU A 186 19.62 23.36 -3.19
N ARG A 187 18.81 23.32 -4.26
CA ARG A 187 19.17 23.92 -5.56
C ARG A 187 19.38 25.43 -5.48
N GLN A 188 18.71 26.12 -4.58
CA GLN A 188 18.83 27.57 -4.40
C GLN A 188 19.98 27.98 -3.49
N SER A 189 20.37 27.10 -2.54
CA SER A 189 21.34 27.41 -1.50
C SER A 189 22.74 26.84 -1.75
N CYS A 190 22.88 25.92 -2.71
CA CYS A 190 24.13 25.22 -3.04
C CYS A 190 24.68 25.66 -4.42
N HIS A 191 24.63 26.96 -4.72
CA HIS A 191 25.31 27.58 -5.87
C HIS A 191 26.60 28.21 -5.43
#